data_466b684600405d75f730e3c9f0a26526
#
_entry.id   466b684600405d75f730e3c9f0a26526
#
_cell.length_a   1.000
_cell.length_b   1.000
_cell.length_c   1.000
_cell.angle_alpha   90.00
_cell.angle_beta   90.00
_cell.angle_gamma   90.00
#
_symmetry.space_group_name_H-M   'P 1'
#
loop_
_entity.id
_entity.type
_entity.pdbx_description
1 polymer ?
#
loop_
_entity_poly.entity_id
_entity_poly.type
_entity_poly.pdbx_seq_one_letter_code
_entity_poly.pdbx_strand_id
1 'polypeptide(L)'
;WDAPAGTWNIVRYGYSLTGKQNHPASPEATGLEVDKLDAAAVRAYFTNYLDQYKSATQGWMGNKGLRFMVTDSWEAGTQNWTNGLAAEFQKRRGYALLPWMPVLTGRIIKSAEVSERFLWDFRKTLGELVVENHYDQLTTLLKERGMKRYSESHESGRALIGDGMEVKRSAAVPMSATWMPGPIGGDGTGYKADI
;
A
#
# COMPACT_ATOMS: atom_id res chain seq x y z
N TRP A 1 15.40 -21.29 -23.09
CA TRP A 1 16.72 -20.68 -22.90
C TRP A 1 17.83 -21.66 -23.23
N ASP A 2 18.63 -21.30 -24.23
CA ASP A 2 19.82 -22.08 -24.64
C ASP A 2 20.97 -21.68 -23.70
N ALA A 3 21.28 -22.56 -22.71
CA ALA A 3 22.29 -22.26 -21.71
C ALA A 3 23.69 -22.31 -22.34
N PRO A 4 24.53 -21.28 -22.21
CA PRO A 4 25.94 -21.36 -22.58
C PRO A 4 26.66 -22.46 -21.80
N ALA A 5 27.81 -22.94 -22.30
CA ALA A 5 28.61 -23.91 -21.58
C ALA A 5 29.05 -23.37 -20.21
N GLY A 6 28.89 -24.18 -19.17
CA GLY A 6 29.23 -23.75 -17.79
C GLY A 6 28.35 -24.41 -16.73
N THR A 7 28.59 -24.04 -15.46
CA THR A 7 27.75 -24.43 -14.32
C THR A 7 26.80 -23.31 -13.97
N TRP A 8 25.51 -23.58 -13.91
CA TRP A 8 24.46 -22.59 -13.71
C TRP A 8 23.62 -22.87 -12.47
N ASN A 9 23.28 -21.83 -11.75
CA ASN A 9 22.21 -21.86 -10.76
C ASN A 9 20.98 -21.20 -11.37
N ILE A 10 19.95 -21.98 -11.66
CA ILE A 10 18.69 -21.47 -12.19
C ILE A 10 17.75 -21.18 -11.02
N VAL A 11 17.29 -19.93 -10.90
CA VAL A 11 16.31 -19.51 -9.90
C VAL A 11 15.07 -19.03 -10.63
N ARG A 12 13.93 -19.65 -10.32
CA ARG A 12 12.63 -19.25 -10.85
C ARG A 12 11.85 -18.47 -9.79
N TYR A 13 11.41 -17.30 -10.14
CA TYR A 13 10.52 -16.49 -9.31
C TYR A 13 9.11 -16.50 -9.89
N GLY A 14 8.14 -16.46 -8.98
CA GLY A 14 6.73 -16.32 -9.31
C GLY A 14 6.06 -15.41 -8.28
N TYR A 15 4.89 -14.93 -8.61
CA TYR A 15 4.04 -14.19 -7.68
C TYR A 15 2.61 -14.76 -7.73
N SER A 16 1.87 -14.55 -6.65
CA SER A 16 0.49 -14.98 -6.52
C SER A 16 -0.30 -13.93 -5.75
N LEU A 17 -1.61 -14.08 -5.74
CA LEU A 17 -2.45 -13.27 -4.87
C LEU A 17 -2.06 -13.49 -3.40
N THR A 18 -2.14 -12.43 -2.59
CA THR A 18 -1.93 -12.53 -1.14
C THR A 18 -3.06 -13.27 -0.45
N GLY A 19 -4.23 -13.34 -1.08
CA GLY A 19 -5.45 -13.92 -0.50
C GLY A 19 -6.11 -13.03 0.55
N LYS A 20 -5.54 -11.83 0.82
CA LYS A 20 -6.13 -10.91 1.79
C LYS A 20 -7.48 -10.42 1.31
N GLN A 21 -8.46 -10.45 2.19
CA GLN A 21 -9.80 -9.92 1.97
C GLN A 21 -10.00 -8.64 2.77
N ASN A 22 -10.88 -7.78 2.26
CA ASN A 22 -11.30 -6.58 2.97
C ASN A 22 -12.12 -6.94 4.22
N HIS A 23 -11.94 -6.17 5.28
CA HIS A 23 -12.70 -6.31 6.53
C HIS A 23 -12.61 -5.00 7.37
N PRO A 24 -13.59 -4.71 8.22
CA PRO A 24 -14.87 -5.39 8.31
C PRO A 24 -15.74 -5.11 7.08
N ALA A 25 -16.48 -6.12 6.62
CA ALA A 25 -17.42 -6.01 5.51
C ALA A 25 -18.59 -6.98 5.69
N SER A 26 -19.76 -6.65 5.12
CA SER A 26 -20.84 -7.63 5.03
C SER A 26 -20.45 -8.78 4.10
N PRO A 27 -21.06 -9.96 4.20
CA PRO A 27 -20.77 -11.07 3.30
C PRO A 27 -20.85 -10.70 1.81
N GLU A 28 -21.82 -9.88 1.43
CA GLU A 28 -22.04 -9.44 0.06
C GLU A 28 -20.96 -8.48 -0.46
N ALA A 29 -20.29 -7.78 0.46
CA ALA A 29 -19.21 -6.82 0.16
C ALA A 29 -17.82 -7.39 0.42
N THR A 30 -17.72 -8.63 0.90
CA THR A 30 -16.43 -9.29 1.16
C THR A 30 -15.80 -9.76 -0.14
N GLY A 31 -14.54 -9.40 -0.34
CA GLY A 31 -13.75 -9.79 -1.51
C GLY A 31 -12.26 -9.57 -1.30
N LEU A 32 -11.49 -9.90 -2.31
CA LEU A 32 -10.05 -9.68 -2.27
C LEU A 32 -9.73 -8.19 -2.23
N GLU A 33 -8.70 -7.85 -1.47
CA GLU A 33 -8.12 -6.51 -1.48
C GLU A 33 -7.62 -6.14 -2.88
N VAL A 34 -7.80 -4.86 -3.25
CA VAL A 34 -7.28 -4.32 -4.50
C VAL A 34 -5.74 -4.28 -4.48
N ASP A 35 -5.12 -4.41 -5.64
CA ASP A 35 -3.69 -4.15 -5.80
C ASP A 35 -3.39 -2.67 -5.52
N LYS A 36 -2.85 -2.39 -4.32
CA LYS A 36 -2.58 -1.03 -3.85
C LYS A 36 -1.31 -0.43 -4.46
N LEU A 37 -0.50 -1.23 -5.16
CA LEU A 37 0.66 -0.76 -5.91
C LEU A 37 0.33 -0.38 -7.37
N ASP A 38 -0.91 -0.66 -7.82
CA ASP A 38 -1.40 -0.33 -9.16
C ASP A 38 -2.43 0.81 -9.09
N ALA A 39 -2.04 2.00 -9.56
CA ALA A 39 -2.90 3.18 -9.58
C ALA A 39 -4.20 2.98 -10.38
N ALA A 40 -4.14 2.21 -11.48
CA ALA A 40 -5.31 1.96 -12.30
C ALA A 40 -6.31 1.04 -11.58
N ALA A 41 -5.82 -0.01 -10.92
CA ALA A 41 -6.64 -0.91 -10.11
C ALA A 41 -7.29 -0.15 -8.94
N VAL A 42 -6.52 0.66 -8.21
CA VAL A 42 -7.01 1.52 -7.12
C VAL A 42 -8.07 2.49 -7.63
N ARG A 43 -7.82 3.15 -8.75
CA ARG A 43 -8.78 4.07 -9.36
C ARG A 43 -10.09 3.38 -9.74
N ALA A 44 -10.00 2.22 -10.38
CA ALA A 44 -11.19 1.45 -10.78
C ALA A 44 -12.03 1.03 -9.56
N TYR A 45 -11.37 0.49 -8.53
CA TYR A 45 -12.02 0.07 -7.29
C TYR A 45 -12.77 1.23 -6.62
N PHE A 46 -12.09 2.33 -6.33
CA PHE A 46 -12.71 3.47 -5.64
C PHE A 46 -13.70 4.24 -6.52
N THR A 47 -13.55 4.23 -7.83
CA THR A 47 -14.56 4.78 -8.73
C THR A 47 -15.87 4.02 -8.56
N ASN A 48 -15.83 2.68 -8.66
CA ASN A 48 -17.00 1.85 -8.47
C ASN A 48 -17.64 2.04 -7.09
N TYR A 49 -16.82 2.06 -6.03
CA TYR A 49 -17.28 2.28 -4.66
C TYR A 49 -17.99 3.62 -4.48
N LEU A 50 -17.37 4.71 -4.93
CA LEU A 50 -17.93 6.06 -4.80
C LEU A 50 -19.16 6.28 -5.69
N ASP A 51 -19.23 5.64 -6.85
CA ASP A 51 -20.38 5.75 -7.75
C ASP A 51 -21.62 5.05 -7.18
N GLN A 52 -21.45 3.99 -6.36
CA GLN A 52 -22.54 3.40 -5.59
C GLN A 52 -23.11 4.41 -4.57
N TYR A 53 -22.23 5.09 -3.81
CA TYR A 53 -22.68 6.16 -2.89
C TYR A 53 -23.35 7.31 -3.63
N LYS A 54 -22.78 7.74 -4.75
CA LYS A 54 -23.39 8.79 -5.59
C LYS A 54 -24.79 8.41 -6.03
N SER A 55 -24.99 7.16 -6.45
CA SER A 55 -26.29 6.62 -6.84
C SER A 55 -27.26 6.59 -5.65
N ALA A 56 -26.85 5.98 -4.54
CA ALA A 56 -27.68 5.84 -3.34
C ALA A 56 -28.09 7.17 -2.72
N THR A 57 -27.22 8.18 -2.81
CA THR A 57 -27.49 9.54 -2.27
C THR A 57 -28.08 10.50 -3.30
N GLN A 58 -28.47 10.03 -4.48
CA GLN A 58 -28.97 10.87 -5.58
C GLN A 58 -28.02 12.03 -5.94
N GLY A 59 -26.72 11.78 -5.87
CA GLY A 59 -25.68 12.75 -6.20
C GLY A 59 -25.28 13.71 -5.07
N TRP A 60 -25.72 13.47 -3.85
CA TRP A 60 -25.36 14.31 -2.69
C TRP A 60 -23.94 13.99 -2.21
N MET A 61 -22.97 14.55 -2.95
CA MET A 61 -21.54 14.44 -2.69
C MET A 61 -20.87 15.80 -2.73
N GLY A 62 -19.70 15.92 -2.16
CA GLY A 62 -18.95 17.17 -2.07
C GLY A 62 -19.71 18.23 -1.26
N ASN A 63 -19.83 19.42 -1.78
CA ASN A 63 -20.47 20.53 -1.07
C ASN A 63 -21.97 20.34 -0.81
N LYS A 64 -22.60 19.39 -1.49
CA LYS A 64 -24.04 19.11 -1.35
C LYS A 64 -24.34 17.94 -0.41
N GLY A 65 -23.34 17.20 0.07
CA GLY A 65 -23.59 16.01 0.88
C GLY A 65 -22.31 15.44 1.48
N LEU A 66 -21.93 14.22 1.12
CA LEU A 66 -20.72 13.55 1.60
C LEU A 66 -19.47 14.35 1.24
N ARG A 67 -18.81 14.89 2.25
CA ARG A 67 -17.62 15.76 2.08
C ARG A 67 -16.31 15.01 2.25
N PHE A 68 -16.31 13.97 3.07
CA PHE A 68 -15.10 13.26 3.43
C PHE A 68 -15.26 11.77 3.20
N MET A 69 -14.17 11.15 2.80
CA MET A 69 -13.97 9.73 2.95
C MET A 69 -12.90 9.52 4.02
N VAL A 70 -13.21 8.69 5.01
CA VAL A 70 -12.28 8.29 6.06
C VAL A 70 -11.57 7.04 5.61
N THR A 71 -10.26 7.05 5.66
CA THR A 71 -9.43 5.85 5.55
C THR A 71 -8.77 5.60 6.89
N ASP A 72 -9.08 4.45 7.46
CA ASP A 72 -8.53 3.97 8.71
C ASP A 72 -7.11 3.43 8.52
N SER A 73 -6.55 2.80 9.53
CA SER A 73 -5.21 2.24 9.50
C SER A 73 -5.01 1.20 8.39
N TRP A 74 -3.76 1.07 7.94
CA TRP A 74 -3.40 0.02 6.99
C TRP A 74 -3.41 -1.36 7.67
N GLU A 75 -4.34 -2.22 7.30
CA GLU A 75 -4.48 -3.58 7.83
C GLU A 75 -4.46 -4.67 6.75
N ALA A 76 -4.17 -4.27 5.51
CA ALA A 76 -4.17 -5.16 4.35
C ALA A 76 -2.97 -6.15 4.32
N GLY A 77 -2.08 -6.09 5.30
CA GLY A 77 -0.86 -6.89 5.32
C GLY A 77 0.20 -6.36 4.36
N THR A 78 1.15 -7.21 4.00
CA THR A 78 2.25 -6.86 3.11
C THR A 78 1.96 -7.27 1.69
N GLN A 79 2.22 -6.36 0.75
CA GLN A 79 2.20 -6.57 -0.69
C GLN A 79 3.56 -6.18 -1.24
N ASN A 80 4.19 -7.04 -2.02
CA ASN A 80 5.56 -6.85 -2.48
C ASN A 80 5.76 -7.01 -3.99
N TRP A 81 4.67 -7.16 -4.73
CA TRP A 81 4.72 -7.27 -6.17
C TRP A 81 3.48 -6.69 -6.84
N THR A 82 3.67 -6.11 -8.01
CA THR A 82 2.63 -5.68 -8.94
C THR A 82 3.13 -5.78 -10.37
N ASN A 83 2.23 -5.78 -11.34
CA ASN A 83 2.62 -5.64 -12.74
C ASN A 83 3.34 -4.31 -12.95
N GLY A 84 4.44 -4.34 -13.70
CA GLY A 84 5.25 -3.14 -13.94
C GLY A 84 6.24 -2.77 -12.84
N LEU A 85 6.29 -3.49 -11.70
CA LEU A 85 7.22 -3.18 -10.61
C LEU A 85 8.68 -3.09 -11.07
N ALA A 86 9.12 -3.97 -11.96
CA ALA A 86 10.49 -3.94 -12.46
C ALA A 86 10.81 -2.64 -13.22
N ALA A 87 9.86 -2.13 -14.00
CA ALA A 87 10.02 -0.88 -14.72
C ALA A 87 10.03 0.34 -13.76
N GLU A 88 9.12 0.36 -12.79
CA GLU A 88 9.07 1.41 -11.76
C GLU A 88 10.33 1.41 -10.89
N PHE A 89 10.83 0.24 -10.52
CA PHE A 89 12.09 0.12 -9.78
C PHE A 89 13.25 0.71 -10.59
N GLN A 90 13.40 0.29 -11.85
CA GLN A 90 14.47 0.80 -12.71
C GLN A 90 14.38 2.32 -12.91
N LYS A 91 13.19 2.85 -13.12
CA LYS A 91 12.95 4.29 -13.25
C LYS A 91 13.37 5.07 -12.00
N ARG A 92 13.09 4.55 -10.81
CA ARG A 92 13.33 5.21 -9.54
C ARG A 92 14.74 5.02 -9.01
N ARG A 93 15.35 3.87 -9.23
CA ARG A 93 16.66 3.46 -8.67
C ARG A 93 17.80 3.52 -9.66
N GLY A 94 17.50 3.59 -10.96
CA GLY A 94 18.51 3.71 -12.02
C GLY A 94 19.18 2.40 -12.43
N TYR A 95 18.69 1.25 -11.92
CA TYR A 95 19.21 -0.07 -12.28
C TYR A 95 18.11 -1.13 -12.35
N ALA A 96 18.36 -2.24 -13.06
CA ALA A 96 17.38 -3.29 -13.27
C ALA A 96 17.14 -4.11 -11.99
N LEU A 97 15.86 -4.40 -11.68
CA LEU A 97 15.42 -5.19 -10.53
C LEU A 97 15.85 -6.67 -10.62
N LEU A 98 15.60 -7.29 -11.77
CA LEU A 98 15.65 -8.75 -11.90
C LEU A 98 16.98 -9.41 -11.50
N PRO A 99 18.17 -8.84 -11.83
CA PRO A 99 19.45 -9.41 -11.40
C PRO A 99 19.63 -9.48 -9.88
N TRP A 100 18.88 -8.68 -9.12
CA TRP A 100 18.98 -8.57 -7.67
C TRP A 100 17.93 -9.38 -6.91
N MET A 101 16.94 -9.95 -7.62
CA MET A 101 15.88 -10.76 -6.99
C MET A 101 16.40 -11.87 -6.07
N PRO A 102 17.55 -12.53 -6.33
CA PRO A 102 18.07 -13.54 -5.39
C PRO A 102 18.34 -13.01 -3.97
N VAL A 103 18.58 -11.71 -3.82
CA VAL A 103 18.77 -11.09 -2.49
C VAL A 103 17.51 -11.20 -1.63
N LEU A 104 16.32 -11.14 -2.24
CA LEU A 104 15.04 -11.32 -1.53
C LEU A 104 14.89 -12.72 -0.88
N THR A 105 15.71 -13.67 -1.31
CA THR A 105 15.76 -15.04 -0.72
C THR A 105 16.94 -15.25 0.21
N GLY A 106 17.58 -14.17 0.66
CA GLY A 106 18.72 -14.21 1.58
C GLY A 106 20.07 -14.48 0.92
N ARG A 107 20.16 -14.47 -0.42
CA ARG A 107 21.44 -14.62 -1.12
C ARG A 107 22.19 -13.30 -1.15
N ILE A 108 23.50 -13.37 -0.99
CA ILE A 108 24.38 -12.20 -1.12
C ILE A 108 24.82 -12.09 -2.57
N ILE A 109 24.63 -10.91 -3.17
CA ILE A 109 25.14 -10.53 -4.49
C ILE A 109 26.21 -9.46 -4.30
N LYS A 110 27.41 -9.71 -4.85
CA LYS A 110 28.62 -8.88 -4.71
C LYS A 110 29.12 -8.85 -3.27
N SER A 111 28.40 -8.15 -2.37
CA SER A 111 28.73 -8.07 -0.94
C SER A 111 27.45 -7.93 -0.11
N ALA A 112 27.56 -8.13 1.20
CA ALA A 112 26.45 -7.93 2.13
C ALA A 112 25.97 -6.48 2.07
N GLU A 113 26.88 -5.51 2.11
CA GLU A 113 26.56 -4.08 2.03
C GLU A 113 25.77 -3.71 0.76
N VAL A 114 26.19 -4.23 -0.40
CA VAL A 114 25.50 -3.97 -1.67
C VAL A 114 24.13 -4.63 -1.70
N SER A 115 24.01 -5.83 -1.13
CA SER A 115 22.72 -6.53 -1.02
C SER A 115 21.76 -5.80 -0.09
N GLU A 116 22.23 -5.26 1.04
CA GLU A 116 21.43 -4.44 1.96
C GLU A 116 20.95 -3.15 1.31
N ARG A 117 21.77 -2.48 0.51
CA ARG A 117 21.36 -1.31 -0.28
C ARG A 117 20.24 -1.64 -1.26
N PHE A 118 20.33 -2.80 -1.93
CA PHE A 118 19.24 -3.26 -2.79
C PHE A 118 17.96 -3.49 -1.99
N LEU A 119 18.01 -4.13 -0.81
CA LEU A 119 16.83 -4.34 0.03
C LEU A 119 16.19 -3.01 0.47
N TRP A 120 17.03 -2.01 0.77
CA TRP A 120 16.55 -0.66 1.05
C TRP A 120 15.83 -0.07 -0.17
N ASP A 121 16.45 -0.09 -1.35
CA ASP A 121 15.89 0.43 -2.59
C ASP A 121 14.59 -0.26 -2.98
N PHE A 122 14.52 -1.57 -2.78
CA PHE A 122 13.33 -2.37 -3.03
C PHE A 122 12.17 -1.94 -2.11
N ARG A 123 12.41 -1.89 -0.79
CA ARG A 123 11.41 -1.45 0.18
C ARG A 123 10.98 0.00 -0.07
N LYS A 124 11.92 0.87 -0.34
CA LYS A 124 11.63 2.27 -0.65
C LYS A 124 10.77 2.41 -1.91
N THR A 125 11.03 1.62 -2.95
CA THR A 125 10.20 1.60 -4.16
C THR A 125 8.77 1.19 -3.85
N LEU A 126 8.58 0.13 -3.08
CA LEU A 126 7.24 -0.31 -2.67
C LEU A 126 6.52 0.76 -1.83
N GLY A 127 7.24 1.39 -0.89
CA GLY A 127 6.70 2.47 -0.06
C GLY A 127 6.24 3.67 -0.88
N GLU A 128 7.05 4.11 -1.84
CA GLU A 128 6.70 5.20 -2.76
C GLU A 128 5.46 4.83 -3.60
N LEU A 129 5.38 3.59 -4.12
CA LEU A 129 4.23 3.14 -4.89
C LEU A 129 2.95 3.09 -4.05
N VAL A 130 3.02 2.64 -2.79
CA VAL A 130 1.87 2.67 -1.88
C VAL A 130 1.37 4.10 -1.69
N VAL A 131 2.26 5.05 -1.45
CA VAL A 131 1.88 6.45 -1.26
C VAL A 131 1.23 7.02 -2.51
N GLU A 132 1.89 6.89 -3.65
CA GLU A 132 1.46 7.50 -4.90
C GLU A 132 0.24 6.81 -5.51
N ASN A 133 0.26 5.47 -5.58
CA ASN A 133 -0.73 4.71 -6.33
C ASN A 133 -1.98 4.35 -5.51
N HIS A 134 -1.89 4.37 -4.18
CA HIS A 134 -3.05 4.17 -3.32
C HIS A 134 -3.54 5.48 -2.71
N TYR A 135 -2.76 6.13 -1.87
CA TYR A 135 -3.23 7.28 -1.10
C TYR A 135 -3.37 8.56 -1.93
N ASP A 136 -2.39 8.91 -2.74
CA ASP A 136 -2.46 10.10 -3.61
C ASP A 136 -3.49 9.91 -4.73
N GLN A 137 -3.59 8.68 -5.26
CA GLN A 137 -4.62 8.34 -6.24
C GLN A 137 -6.03 8.50 -5.67
N LEU A 138 -6.27 8.02 -4.43
CA LEU A 138 -7.54 8.21 -3.75
C LEU A 138 -7.82 9.69 -3.48
N THR A 139 -6.83 10.44 -3.03
CA THR A 139 -6.97 11.90 -2.82
C THR A 139 -7.37 12.60 -4.11
N THR A 140 -6.76 12.25 -5.23
CA THR A 140 -7.07 12.80 -6.55
C THR A 140 -8.52 12.48 -6.94
N LEU A 141 -8.91 11.23 -6.80
CA LEU A 141 -10.26 10.76 -7.13
C LEU A 141 -11.35 11.44 -6.28
N LEU A 142 -11.08 11.68 -5.00
CA LEU A 142 -11.99 12.40 -4.12
C LEU A 142 -12.11 13.89 -4.50
N LYS A 143 -10.99 14.54 -4.83
CA LYS A 143 -10.99 15.92 -5.32
C LYS A 143 -11.83 16.09 -6.60
N GLU A 144 -11.76 15.15 -7.53
CA GLU A 144 -12.60 15.13 -8.75
C GLU A 144 -14.11 15.12 -8.43
N ARG A 145 -14.48 14.65 -7.24
CA ARG A 145 -15.87 14.58 -6.74
C ARG A 145 -16.24 15.69 -5.74
N GLY A 146 -15.36 16.67 -5.55
CA GLY A 146 -15.53 17.73 -4.55
C GLY A 146 -15.42 17.24 -3.11
N MET A 147 -14.85 16.07 -2.90
CA MET A 147 -14.65 15.44 -1.60
C MET A 147 -13.19 15.57 -1.12
N LYS A 148 -12.96 15.21 0.12
CA LYS A 148 -11.65 15.26 0.77
C LYS A 148 -11.36 13.93 1.45
N ARG A 149 -10.07 13.62 1.62
CA ARG A 149 -9.61 12.48 2.40
C ARG A 149 -9.31 12.89 3.83
N TYR A 150 -9.85 12.12 4.78
CA TYR A 150 -9.53 12.14 6.21
C TYR A 150 -8.85 10.80 6.50
N SER A 151 -7.58 10.82 6.90
CA SER A 151 -6.77 9.59 6.77
C SER A 151 -5.77 9.37 7.87
N GLU A 152 -5.80 8.17 8.39
CA GLU A 152 -4.64 7.53 9.01
C GLU A 152 -3.63 7.04 7.95
N SER A 153 -2.50 6.56 8.42
CA SER A 153 -1.51 5.84 7.59
C SER A 153 -1.48 4.36 7.99
N HIS A 154 -0.86 4.05 9.09
CA HIS A 154 -0.75 2.71 9.65
C HIS A 154 -0.64 2.81 11.18
N GLU A 155 -0.94 1.72 11.84
CA GLU A 155 -0.74 1.61 13.27
C GLU A 155 0.70 1.22 13.62
N SER A 156 1.17 1.72 14.76
CA SER A 156 2.42 1.30 15.37
C SER A 156 2.44 -0.22 15.63
N GLY A 157 3.56 -0.86 15.26
CA GLY A 157 3.73 -2.31 15.41
C GLY A 157 3.16 -3.15 14.27
N ARG A 158 2.46 -2.57 13.30
CA ARG A 158 2.05 -3.28 12.07
C ARG A 158 3.07 -3.07 10.96
N ALA A 159 3.30 -4.11 10.17
CA ALA A 159 4.21 -4.02 9.04
C ALA A 159 3.61 -3.17 7.92
N LEU A 160 4.12 -1.96 7.78
CA LEU A 160 3.89 -1.10 6.62
C LEU A 160 5.22 -0.74 5.98
N ILE A 161 5.24 -0.70 4.67
CA ILE A 161 6.40 -0.29 3.88
C ILE A 161 6.36 1.22 3.58
N GLY A 162 5.17 1.84 3.56
CA GLY A 162 4.98 3.24 3.27
C GLY A 162 5.44 4.16 4.40
N ASP A 163 5.95 5.34 4.04
CA ASP A 163 6.25 6.42 4.98
C ASP A 163 4.93 7.06 5.45
N GLY A 164 4.66 7.03 6.75
CA GLY A 164 3.42 7.55 7.33
C GLY A 164 3.23 9.05 7.12
N MET A 165 4.31 9.82 7.12
CA MET A 165 4.26 11.27 6.85
C MET A 165 3.91 11.54 5.39
N GLU A 166 4.50 10.79 4.46
CA GLU A 166 4.18 10.91 3.04
C GLU A 166 2.72 10.50 2.75
N VAL A 167 2.20 9.47 3.41
CA VAL A 167 0.78 9.09 3.33
C VAL A 167 -0.13 10.23 3.78
N LYS A 168 0.21 10.88 4.90
CA LYS A 168 -0.59 11.96 5.49
C LYS A 168 -0.46 13.28 4.73
N ARG A 169 0.63 13.51 4.02
CA ARG A 169 0.92 14.73 3.26
C ARG A 169 -0.21 15.16 2.32
N SER A 170 -0.84 14.19 1.65
CA SER A 170 -1.93 14.49 0.70
C SER A 170 -3.34 14.41 1.32
N ALA A 171 -3.46 14.07 2.61
CA ALA A 171 -4.73 14.09 3.31
C ALA A 171 -5.17 15.54 3.60
N ALA A 172 -6.46 15.81 3.48
CA ALA A 172 -7.03 17.10 3.90
C ALA A 172 -7.11 17.22 5.43
N VAL A 173 -7.31 16.08 6.09
CA VAL A 173 -7.25 15.95 7.54
C VAL A 173 -6.39 14.72 7.85
N PRO A 174 -5.09 14.93 8.17
CA PRO A 174 -4.26 13.86 8.70
C PRO A 174 -4.75 13.45 10.08
N MET A 175 -4.81 12.16 10.32
CA MET A 175 -5.28 11.63 11.59
C MET A 175 -4.34 10.54 12.11
N SER A 176 -4.41 10.28 13.41
CA SER A 176 -3.66 9.24 14.09
C SER A 176 -4.53 8.60 15.16
N ALA A 177 -4.32 7.32 15.41
CA ALA A 177 -4.95 6.64 16.52
C ALA A 177 -4.22 6.95 17.82
N THR A 178 -4.99 7.09 18.90
CA THR A 178 -4.48 7.15 20.26
C THR A 178 -5.14 6.07 21.09
N TRP A 179 -4.33 5.16 21.59
CA TRP A 179 -4.80 4.04 22.40
C TRP A 179 -4.64 4.38 23.88
N MET A 180 -5.72 4.26 24.64
CA MET A 180 -5.71 4.42 26.09
C MET A 180 -5.71 3.06 26.77
N PRO A 181 -4.95 2.88 27.88
CA PRO A 181 -5.08 1.69 28.70
C PRO A 181 -6.52 1.62 29.24
N GLY A 182 -7.18 0.50 29.01
CA GLY A 182 -8.55 0.27 29.45
C GLY A 182 -8.66 -1.03 30.25
N PRO A 183 -9.75 -1.22 31.02
CA PRO A 183 -10.00 -2.46 31.74
C PRO A 183 -10.30 -3.65 30.81
N ILE A 184 -10.50 -3.42 29.54
CA ILE A 184 -10.80 -4.46 28.54
C ILE A 184 -9.70 -4.43 27.46
N GLY A 185 -8.75 -5.38 27.55
CA GLY A 185 -7.77 -5.67 26.51
C GLY A 185 -6.52 -4.80 26.45
N GLY A 186 -6.33 -3.88 27.36
CA GLY A 186 -5.07 -3.15 27.49
C GLY A 186 -4.08 -3.90 28.38
N ASP A 187 -2.82 -3.97 27.94
CA ASP A 187 -1.72 -4.54 28.74
C ASP A 187 -1.31 -3.65 29.93
N GLY A 188 -2.03 -2.57 30.18
CA GLY A 188 -1.78 -1.64 31.28
C GLY A 188 -0.53 -0.78 31.16
N THR A 189 0.14 -0.76 30.01
CA THR A 189 1.48 -0.17 29.85
C THR A 189 1.53 1.22 29.21
N GLY A 190 0.46 2.01 29.31
CA GLY A 190 0.50 3.42 28.92
C GLY A 190 -0.15 3.75 27.58
N TYR A 191 -0.08 5.02 27.22
CA TYR A 191 -0.62 5.52 25.96
C TYR A 191 0.24 5.09 24.78
N LYS A 192 -0.41 4.64 23.70
CA LYS A 192 0.22 4.53 22.38
C LYS A 192 -0.45 5.54 21.47
N ALA A 193 0.35 6.33 20.79
CA ALA A 193 -0.12 7.23 19.74
C ALA A 193 0.68 6.94 18.45
N ASP A 194 -0.03 6.80 17.36
CA ASP A 194 0.57 6.79 16.04
C ASP A 194 0.64 8.22 15.52
N ILE A 195 1.87 8.69 15.31
CA ILE A 195 2.14 10.06 14.87
C ILE A 195 2.28 10.11 13.35
#